data_6c28efc1e5a3d2e41bf824eaa5a4976c
#
_entry.id   6c28efc1e5a3d2e41bf824eaa5a4976c
#
_cell.length_a   1.000
_cell.length_b   1.000
_cell.length_c   1.000
_cell.angle_alpha   90.00
_cell.angle_beta   90.00
_cell.angle_gamma   90.00
#
_symmetry.space_group_name_H-M   'P 1'
#
loop_
_entity.id
_entity.type
_entity.pdbx_description
1 polymer ?
#
loop_
_entity_poly.entity_id
_entity_poly.type
_entity_poly.pdbx_seq_one_letter_code
_entity_poly.pdbx_strand_id
1 'polypeptide(L)'
;KYSDLFPTVNLAYEFSNQESLTFGYSKRVRRPRGWNINPFPRRNSVTSYRRGNPFLDPTFTTALEVDYLKRFKKFTINTSIFYRQSDGNIENITEETGEIVDLIIGNNPNAPLLQVPVLESYPINLSNNKRIGSEFSLTYTPSRSVRLNASFTINSSSIRGKYEDQNFDSDDTNWSTRFNGFVRLPKEYSLQFFGFVRGPSENAFSKRKAFGFVSGAIQKSILDKKGTLSLKFSDLFNTSQWRYEAFQDSFYRKGEGRWREPTYVLTFSYRFNDNKYKQRRKNVRRDRGDSDQGGGDEPIFNN
;
A
#
# COMPACT_ATOMS: atom_id res chain seq x y z
N LYS A 1 25.19 -21.28 6.10
CA LYS A 1 25.32 -20.98 4.63
C LYS A 1 24.37 -21.88 3.90
N TYR A 2 23.46 -21.31 3.11
CA TYR A 2 22.58 -22.04 2.19
C TYR A 2 22.79 -21.47 0.79
N SER A 3 22.60 -22.31 -0.22
CA SER A 3 22.68 -21.93 -1.62
C SER A 3 21.38 -22.34 -2.29
N ASP A 4 20.68 -21.38 -2.87
CA ASP A 4 19.41 -21.58 -3.53
C ASP A 4 19.42 -20.95 -4.91
N LEU A 5 18.65 -21.53 -5.84
CA LEU A 5 18.44 -20.99 -7.17
C LEU A 5 17.18 -20.11 -7.17
N PHE A 6 17.29 -18.93 -7.77
CA PHE A 6 16.20 -17.94 -7.91
C PHE A 6 15.92 -17.66 -9.38
N PRO A 7 15.34 -18.62 -10.11
CA PRO A 7 15.04 -18.47 -11.53
C PRO A 7 13.96 -17.41 -11.73
N THR A 8 14.09 -16.65 -12.81
CA THR A 8 13.07 -15.74 -13.32
C THR A 8 12.94 -15.97 -14.82
N VAL A 9 11.71 -16.18 -15.29
CA VAL A 9 11.40 -16.40 -16.70
C VAL A 9 10.24 -15.45 -17.06
N ASN A 10 10.43 -14.69 -18.13
CA ASN A 10 9.37 -13.84 -18.70
C ASN A 10 9.27 -14.15 -20.19
N LEU A 11 8.07 -14.56 -20.61
CA LEU A 11 7.74 -14.84 -21.99
C LEU A 11 6.68 -13.84 -22.44
N ALA A 12 7.01 -13.01 -23.41
CA ALA A 12 6.08 -12.04 -23.97
C ALA A 12 5.73 -12.44 -25.40
N TYR A 13 4.45 -12.43 -25.71
CA TYR A 13 3.91 -12.61 -27.04
C TYR A 13 3.14 -11.37 -27.46
N GLU A 14 3.57 -10.76 -28.56
CA GLU A 14 2.95 -9.58 -29.14
C GLU A 14 2.02 -9.99 -30.29
N PHE A 15 0.71 -9.90 -30.08
CA PHE A 15 -0.29 -10.10 -31.15
C PHE A 15 -0.24 -8.97 -32.17
N SER A 16 0.07 -7.77 -31.67
CA SER A 16 0.25 -6.55 -32.46
C SER A 16 1.02 -5.51 -31.65
N ASN A 17 1.40 -4.38 -32.24
CA ASN A 17 2.02 -3.24 -31.53
C ASN A 17 1.13 -2.65 -30.38
N GLN A 18 -0.11 -3.09 -30.31
CA GLN A 18 -1.10 -2.58 -29.34
C GLN A 18 -1.65 -3.66 -28.42
N GLU A 19 -1.22 -4.92 -28.59
CA GLU A 19 -1.77 -6.05 -27.84
C GLU A 19 -0.68 -7.07 -27.53
N SER A 20 -0.53 -7.39 -26.26
CA SER A 20 0.47 -8.36 -25.80
C SER A 20 -0.05 -9.18 -24.63
N LEU A 21 0.47 -10.41 -24.55
CA LEU A 21 0.32 -11.31 -23.44
C LEU A 21 1.71 -11.64 -22.88
N THR A 22 1.87 -11.53 -21.58
CA THR A 22 3.13 -11.84 -20.89
C THR A 22 2.88 -12.93 -19.87
N PHE A 23 3.71 -13.94 -19.84
CA PHE A 23 3.75 -14.95 -18.80
C PHE A 23 5.02 -14.76 -17.99
N GLY A 24 4.88 -14.66 -16.68
CA GLY A 24 5.96 -14.49 -15.73
C GLY A 24 6.04 -15.65 -14.73
N TYR A 25 7.23 -16.16 -14.51
CA TYR A 25 7.56 -17.07 -13.41
C TYR A 25 8.74 -16.49 -12.63
N SER A 26 8.67 -16.48 -11.30
CA SER A 26 9.83 -16.13 -10.48
C SER A 26 9.84 -16.85 -9.14
N LYS A 27 11.04 -17.23 -8.69
CA LYS A 27 11.31 -17.66 -7.31
C LYS A 27 12.17 -16.61 -6.64
N ARG A 28 11.78 -16.15 -5.45
CA ARG A 28 12.46 -15.07 -4.73
C ARG A 28 12.63 -15.41 -3.26
N VAL A 29 13.63 -14.79 -2.63
CA VAL A 29 13.88 -14.90 -1.19
C VAL A 29 13.69 -13.53 -0.52
N ARG A 30 13.01 -13.53 0.61
CA ARG A 30 12.91 -12.37 1.51
C ARG A 30 13.58 -12.74 2.84
N ARG A 31 14.72 -12.12 3.11
CA ARG A 31 15.43 -12.30 4.38
C ARG A 31 14.77 -11.48 5.49
N PRO A 32 14.79 -11.96 6.74
CA PRO A 32 14.35 -11.19 7.89
C PRO A 32 15.11 -9.85 7.94
N ARG A 33 14.40 -8.79 8.26
CA ARG A 33 15.00 -7.46 8.44
C ARG A 33 15.70 -7.38 9.81
N GLY A 34 16.69 -6.49 9.96
CA GLY A 34 17.45 -6.35 11.20
C GLY A 34 16.60 -6.19 12.46
N TRP A 35 15.49 -5.46 12.38
CA TRP A 35 14.56 -5.28 13.50
C TRP A 35 13.73 -6.55 13.81
N ASN A 36 13.59 -7.48 12.85
CA ASN A 36 12.94 -8.77 13.10
C ASN A 36 13.83 -9.74 13.86
N ILE A 37 15.16 -9.62 13.71
CA ILE A 37 16.12 -10.54 14.33
C ILE A 37 16.78 -9.96 15.59
N ASN A 38 16.54 -8.68 15.89
CA ASN A 38 17.12 -8.05 17.08
C ASN A 38 16.41 -8.56 18.36
N PRO A 39 17.06 -9.35 19.23
CA PRO A 39 16.42 -9.96 20.38
C PRO A 39 16.14 -8.97 21.52
N PHE A 40 16.68 -7.76 21.47
CA PHE A 40 16.49 -6.78 22.53
C PHE A 40 15.04 -6.25 22.55
N PRO A 41 14.35 -6.34 23.71
CA PRO A 41 12.99 -5.88 23.83
C PRO A 41 12.91 -4.36 23.69
N ARG A 42 11.92 -3.91 22.94
CA ARG A 42 11.56 -2.50 22.80
C ARG A 42 10.17 -2.29 23.35
N ARG A 43 10.06 -1.46 24.36
CA ARG A 43 8.77 -1.10 24.96
C ARG A 43 7.98 -0.16 24.03
N ASN A 44 6.75 -0.55 23.68
CA ASN A 44 5.83 0.25 22.89
C ASN A 44 4.85 1.03 23.76
N SER A 45 4.50 0.47 24.92
CA SER A 45 3.66 1.09 25.95
C SER A 45 4.00 0.50 27.31
N VAL A 46 3.33 0.96 28.37
CA VAL A 46 3.46 0.39 29.72
C VAL A 46 3.10 -1.09 29.74
N THR A 47 2.11 -1.48 28.90
CA THR A 47 1.55 -2.84 28.87
C THR A 47 2.02 -3.67 27.67
N SER A 48 2.97 -3.17 26.87
CA SER A 48 3.44 -3.95 25.72
C SER A 48 4.84 -3.65 25.32
N TYR A 49 5.57 -4.67 24.92
CA TYR A 49 6.86 -4.54 24.26
C TYR A 49 6.98 -5.52 23.08
N ARG A 50 7.98 -5.29 22.28
CA ARG A 50 8.30 -6.10 21.13
C ARG A 50 9.76 -6.48 21.14
N ARG A 51 10.07 -7.72 20.82
CA ARG A 51 11.42 -8.19 20.49
C ARG A 51 11.48 -8.82 19.11
N GLY A 52 12.66 -8.91 18.55
CA GLY A 52 12.90 -9.74 17.37
C GLY A 52 13.23 -11.18 17.75
N ASN A 53 13.29 -12.03 16.73
CA ASN A 53 13.65 -13.43 16.86
C ASN A 53 14.90 -13.71 15.97
N PRO A 54 16.08 -13.95 16.56
CA PRO A 54 17.31 -14.20 15.80
C PRO A 54 17.31 -15.52 15.02
N PHE A 55 16.35 -16.42 15.31
CA PHE A 55 16.23 -17.74 14.69
C PHE A 55 15.28 -17.76 13.48
N LEU A 56 14.92 -16.59 12.97
CA LEU A 56 14.06 -16.49 11.80
C LEU A 56 14.77 -16.97 10.53
N ASP A 57 14.08 -17.85 9.81
CA ASP A 57 14.46 -18.28 8.47
C ASP A 57 13.95 -17.31 7.40
N PRO A 58 14.59 -17.29 6.23
CA PRO A 58 14.08 -16.55 5.08
C PRO A 58 12.75 -17.10 4.57
N THR A 59 11.91 -16.21 4.08
CA THR A 59 10.69 -16.56 3.33
C THR A 59 11.05 -16.79 1.86
N PHE A 60 10.62 -17.89 1.28
CA PHE A 60 10.72 -18.16 -0.14
C PHE A 60 9.36 -17.95 -0.81
N THR A 61 9.36 -17.25 -1.93
CA THR A 61 8.12 -16.96 -2.68
C THR A 61 8.28 -17.42 -4.12
N THR A 62 7.37 -18.29 -4.56
CA THR A 62 7.17 -18.64 -5.96
C THR A 62 5.98 -17.86 -6.49
N ALA A 63 6.14 -17.22 -7.63
CA ALA A 63 5.08 -16.43 -8.28
C ALA A 63 4.93 -16.85 -9.74
N LEU A 64 3.67 -16.96 -10.15
CA LEU A 64 3.22 -17.11 -11.53
C LEU A 64 2.31 -15.92 -11.83
N GLU A 65 2.48 -15.30 -13.01
CA GLU A 65 1.71 -14.14 -13.42
C GLU A 65 1.42 -14.20 -14.92
N VAL A 66 0.21 -13.83 -15.31
CA VAL A 66 -0.21 -13.69 -16.70
C VAL A 66 -0.78 -12.31 -16.86
N ASP A 67 -0.14 -11.49 -17.71
CA ASP A 67 -0.52 -10.12 -17.99
C ASP A 67 -1.03 -9.98 -19.41
N TYR A 68 -2.17 -9.36 -19.56
CA TYR A 68 -2.74 -9.00 -20.85
C TYR A 68 -2.88 -7.50 -20.98
N LEU A 69 -2.24 -6.94 -22.00
CA LEU A 69 -2.28 -5.50 -22.32
C LEU A 69 -2.95 -5.29 -23.67
N LYS A 70 -3.93 -4.40 -23.71
CA LYS A 70 -4.51 -3.92 -24.97
C LYS A 70 -4.66 -2.40 -24.98
N ARG A 71 -4.11 -1.78 -26.03
CA ARG A 71 -4.20 -0.34 -26.27
C ARG A 71 -5.19 -0.07 -27.38
N PHE A 72 -6.13 0.81 -27.11
CA PHE A 72 -7.07 1.36 -28.09
C PHE A 72 -6.78 2.85 -28.29
N LYS A 73 -7.40 3.48 -29.26
CA LYS A 73 -7.19 4.92 -29.56
C LYS A 73 -7.40 5.82 -28.33
N LYS A 74 -8.37 5.50 -27.46
CA LYS A 74 -8.79 6.35 -26.35
C LYS A 74 -8.61 5.70 -24.99
N PHE A 75 -8.35 4.42 -24.91
CA PHE A 75 -8.17 3.72 -23.65
C PHE A 75 -7.16 2.59 -23.75
N THR A 76 -6.54 2.29 -22.63
CA THR A 76 -5.64 1.14 -22.44
C THR A 76 -6.20 0.30 -21.31
N ILE A 77 -6.30 -0.99 -21.54
CA ILE A 77 -6.63 -1.98 -20.52
C ILE A 77 -5.39 -2.80 -20.24
N ASN A 78 -5.12 -3.00 -18.97
CA ASN A 78 -4.15 -3.98 -18.49
C ASN A 78 -4.84 -4.86 -17.44
N THR A 79 -4.76 -6.17 -17.63
CA THR A 79 -5.34 -7.16 -16.71
C THR A 79 -4.27 -8.18 -16.39
N SER A 80 -4.07 -8.48 -15.11
CA SER A 80 -3.22 -9.56 -14.69
C SER A 80 -3.96 -10.57 -13.81
N ILE A 81 -3.54 -11.82 -13.90
CA ILE A 81 -3.92 -12.90 -12.99
C ILE A 81 -2.63 -13.43 -12.41
N PHE A 82 -2.58 -13.58 -11.10
CA PHE A 82 -1.39 -14.06 -10.44
C PHE A 82 -1.69 -15.14 -9.39
N TYR A 83 -0.72 -16.02 -9.23
CA TYR A 83 -0.65 -16.96 -8.13
C TYR A 83 0.69 -16.80 -7.43
N ARG A 84 0.69 -16.69 -6.10
CA ARG A 84 1.90 -16.60 -5.29
C ARG A 84 1.81 -17.57 -4.13
N GLN A 85 2.85 -18.34 -3.94
CA GLN A 85 3.02 -19.20 -2.77
C GLN A 85 4.28 -18.77 -2.02
N SER A 86 4.12 -18.52 -0.73
CA SER A 86 5.23 -18.15 0.16
C SER A 86 5.35 -19.16 1.27
N ASP A 87 6.55 -19.72 1.42
CA ASP A 87 6.89 -20.70 2.45
C ASP A 87 7.77 -20.03 3.51
N GLY A 88 7.54 -20.35 4.78
CA GLY A 88 8.23 -19.72 5.91
C GLY A 88 7.85 -18.25 6.10
N ASN A 89 6.60 -17.87 5.87
CA ASN A 89 6.15 -16.49 6.02
C ASN A 89 6.34 -16.01 7.46
N ILE A 90 6.86 -14.79 7.63
CA ILE A 90 7.15 -14.22 8.95
C ILE A 90 5.90 -13.46 9.42
N GLU A 91 5.29 -13.95 10.49
CA GLU A 91 4.14 -13.35 11.17
C GLU A 91 4.51 -12.97 12.60
N ASN A 92 3.80 -11.98 13.17
CA ASN A 92 3.97 -11.61 14.56
C ASN A 92 2.90 -12.28 15.41
N ILE A 93 3.33 -12.95 16.47
CA ILE A 93 2.46 -13.42 17.53
C ILE A 93 2.60 -12.50 18.74
N THR A 94 1.61 -12.55 19.61
CA THR A 94 1.59 -11.76 20.85
C THR A 94 1.15 -12.67 21.98
N GLU A 95 1.91 -12.70 23.06
CA GLU A 95 1.69 -13.54 24.23
C GLU A 95 1.76 -12.72 25.49
N GLU A 96 1.17 -13.22 26.55
CA GLU A 96 1.32 -12.66 27.88
C GLU A 96 2.67 -13.06 28.47
N THR A 97 3.35 -12.09 29.06
CA THR A 97 4.66 -12.32 29.68
C THR A 97 4.60 -12.90 31.09
N GLY A 98 3.40 -12.90 31.68
CA GLY A 98 3.18 -13.16 33.11
C GLY A 98 3.45 -11.95 34.01
N GLU A 99 3.99 -10.85 33.47
CA GLU A 99 4.11 -9.58 34.19
C GLU A 99 2.76 -8.86 34.22
N ILE A 100 2.40 -8.32 35.39
CA ILE A 100 1.19 -7.52 35.58
C ILE A 100 1.63 -6.12 35.99
N VAL A 101 0.99 -5.11 35.40
CA VAL A 101 1.20 -3.70 35.76
C VAL A 101 -0.10 -3.06 36.21
N ASP A 102 0.02 -2.22 37.25
CA ASP A 102 -1.09 -1.45 37.76
C ASP A 102 -1.23 -0.14 36.98
N LEU A 103 -2.41 0.08 36.40
CA LEU A 103 -2.73 1.28 35.63
C LEU A 103 -3.83 2.09 36.29
N ILE A 104 -3.65 3.41 36.32
CA ILE A 104 -4.70 4.36 36.65
C ILE A 104 -5.44 4.73 35.36
N ILE A 105 -6.75 4.46 35.31
CA ILE A 105 -7.57 4.85 34.17
C ILE A 105 -8.14 6.26 34.38
N GLY A 106 -7.84 7.17 33.46
CA GLY A 106 -8.25 8.56 33.49
C GLY A 106 -7.32 9.47 34.29
N ASN A 107 -7.80 10.70 34.56
CA ASN A 107 -7.00 11.74 35.22
C ASN A 107 -7.25 11.82 36.74
N ASN A 108 -7.93 10.83 37.34
CA ASN A 108 -8.16 10.81 38.78
C ASN A 108 -7.09 9.98 39.48
N PRO A 109 -6.16 10.58 40.25
CA PRO A 109 -5.09 9.84 40.94
C PRO A 109 -5.61 8.87 42.03
N ASN A 110 -6.86 9.00 42.44
CA ASN A 110 -7.52 8.13 43.42
C ASN A 110 -8.43 7.07 42.74
N ALA A 111 -8.36 6.93 41.42
CA ALA A 111 -9.10 5.85 40.74
C ALA A 111 -8.54 4.48 41.15
N PRO A 112 -9.35 3.44 41.18
CA PRO A 112 -8.89 2.09 41.46
C PRO A 112 -7.86 1.66 40.42
N LEU A 113 -6.79 1.02 40.88
CA LEU A 113 -5.75 0.46 40.02
C LEU A 113 -6.37 -0.70 39.21
N LEU A 114 -6.17 -0.67 37.92
CA LEU A 114 -6.51 -1.78 37.04
C LEU A 114 -5.25 -2.61 36.79
N GLN A 115 -5.30 -3.86 37.19
CA GLN A 115 -4.25 -4.83 36.87
C GLN A 115 -4.35 -5.28 35.42
N VAL A 116 -3.30 -5.04 34.65
CA VAL A 116 -3.26 -5.34 33.22
C VAL A 116 -2.04 -6.22 32.92
N PRO A 117 -2.21 -7.35 32.22
CA PRO A 117 -1.08 -8.17 31.82
C PRO A 117 -0.21 -7.43 30.79
N VAL A 118 1.09 -7.63 30.88
CA VAL A 118 2.05 -7.12 29.90
C VAL A 118 2.16 -8.11 28.76
N LEU A 119 1.99 -7.60 27.54
CA LEU A 119 2.06 -8.37 26.30
C LEU A 119 3.41 -8.25 25.62
N GLU A 120 3.96 -9.36 25.16
CA GLU A 120 5.13 -9.41 24.29
C GLU A 120 4.72 -9.81 22.87
N SER A 121 5.22 -9.06 21.89
CA SER A 121 5.02 -9.38 20.47
C SER A 121 6.35 -9.68 19.80
N TYR A 122 6.45 -10.81 19.11
CA TYR A 122 7.65 -11.23 18.39
C TYR A 122 7.33 -11.97 17.08
N PRO A 123 8.22 -11.92 16.09
CA PRO A 123 8.03 -12.58 14.80
C PRO A 123 8.43 -14.06 14.85
N ILE A 124 7.66 -14.89 14.16
CA ILE A 124 7.94 -16.31 13.92
C ILE A 124 7.81 -16.63 12.43
N ASN A 125 8.45 -17.71 11.97
CA ASN A 125 8.14 -18.29 10.68
C ASN A 125 6.86 -19.13 10.82
N LEU A 126 5.77 -18.57 10.33
CA LEU A 126 4.52 -19.29 10.20
C LEU A 126 4.45 -19.89 8.80
N SER A 127 3.83 -21.05 8.63
CA SER A 127 3.91 -21.88 7.44
C SER A 127 3.45 -21.23 6.11
N ASN A 128 2.70 -21.86 5.30
CA ASN A 128 2.44 -21.50 3.90
C ASN A 128 1.38 -20.40 3.74
N ASN A 129 1.69 -19.41 2.92
CA ASN A 129 0.71 -18.43 2.45
C ASN A 129 0.53 -18.59 0.93
N LYS A 130 -0.66 -18.99 0.50
CA LYS A 130 -1.05 -19.05 -0.91
C LYS A 130 -1.95 -17.87 -1.22
N ARG A 131 -1.66 -17.20 -2.33
CA ARG A 131 -2.46 -16.05 -2.78
C ARG A 131 -2.73 -16.17 -4.27
N ILE A 132 -4.01 -16.09 -4.63
CA ILE A 132 -4.46 -15.98 -6.02
C ILE A 132 -5.23 -14.68 -6.17
N GLY A 133 -5.05 -13.99 -7.28
CA GLY A 133 -5.75 -12.74 -7.50
C GLY A 133 -5.72 -12.26 -8.92
N SER A 134 -6.43 -11.16 -9.14
CA SER A 134 -6.47 -10.45 -10.42
C SER A 134 -6.36 -8.96 -10.18
N GLU A 135 -5.66 -8.29 -11.08
CA GLU A 135 -5.57 -6.84 -11.15
C GLU A 135 -6.13 -6.38 -12.51
N PHE A 136 -6.95 -5.36 -12.47
CA PHE A 136 -7.49 -4.70 -13.64
C PHE A 136 -7.15 -3.22 -13.60
N SER A 137 -6.59 -2.70 -14.67
CA SER A 137 -6.26 -1.28 -14.82
C SER A 137 -6.80 -0.73 -16.13
N LEU A 138 -7.43 0.43 -16.03
CA LEU A 138 -7.98 1.17 -17.14
C LEU A 138 -7.40 2.58 -17.16
N THR A 139 -6.78 2.96 -18.27
CA THR A 139 -6.47 4.36 -18.59
C THR A 139 -7.37 4.83 -19.71
N TYR A 140 -8.14 5.90 -19.49
CA TYR A 140 -9.03 6.50 -20.48
C TYR A 140 -8.60 7.92 -20.80
N THR A 141 -8.24 8.16 -22.08
CA THR A 141 -7.76 9.45 -22.56
C THR A 141 -8.50 9.80 -23.85
N PRO A 142 -9.78 10.21 -23.75
CA PRO A 142 -10.61 10.51 -24.94
C PRO A 142 -10.13 11.75 -25.70
N SER A 143 -9.44 12.65 -25.01
CA SER A 143 -8.88 13.88 -25.56
C SER A 143 -7.64 14.32 -24.78
N ARG A 144 -6.92 15.35 -25.27
CA ARG A 144 -5.80 15.97 -24.56
C ARG A 144 -6.22 16.67 -23.25
N SER A 145 -7.52 16.90 -23.08
CA SER A 145 -8.08 17.59 -21.91
C SER A 145 -8.58 16.63 -20.82
N VAL A 146 -8.68 15.34 -21.09
CA VAL A 146 -9.23 14.36 -20.15
C VAL A 146 -8.29 13.17 -20.04
N ARG A 147 -7.89 12.85 -18.82
CA ARG A 147 -7.18 11.61 -18.47
C ARG A 147 -7.78 11.04 -17.20
N LEU A 148 -8.29 9.84 -17.29
CA LEU A 148 -8.85 9.09 -16.17
C LEU A 148 -8.11 7.77 -16.03
N ASN A 149 -7.79 7.38 -14.82
CA ASN A 149 -7.19 6.09 -14.51
C ASN A 149 -8.02 5.42 -13.41
N ALA A 150 -8.26 4.14 -13.56
CA ALA A 150 -8.88 3.31 -12.54
C ALA A 150 -8.12 2.00 -12.43
N SER A 151 -7.99 1.48 -11.22
CA SER A 151 -7.47 0.14 -10.97
C SER A 151 -8.32 -0.57 -9.94
N PHE A 152 -8.51 -1.85 -10.14
CA PHE A 152 -9.21 -2.75 -9.23
C PHE A 152 -8.34 -3.97 -9.01
N THR A 153 -8.15 -4.34 -7.77
CA THR A 153 -7.40 -5.54 -7.37
C THR A 153 -8.31 -6.37 -6.47
N ILE A 154 -8.41 -7.65 -6.75
CA ILE A 154 -9.03 -8.64 -5.87
C ILE A 154 -8.09 -9.80 -5.69
N ASN A 155 -7.95 -10.30 -4.47
CA ASN A 155 -7.17 -11.50 -4.20
C ASN A 155 -7.73 -12.27 -3.02
N SER A 156 -7.65 -13.58 -3.12
CA SER A 156 -7.89 -14.51 -2.02
C SER A 156 -6.55 -15.01 -1.51
N SER A 157 -6.38 -15.01 -0.21
CA SER A 157 -5.19 -15.53 0.47
C SER A 157 -5.58 -16.61 1.46
N SER A 158 -4.81 -17.68 1.47
CA SER A 158 -4.97 -18.81 2.36
C SER A 158 -3.67 -18.99 3.15
N ILE A 159 -3.74 -18.76 4.44
CA ILE A 159 -2.63 -18.96 5.38
C ILE A 159 -2.89 -20.27 6.09
N ARG A 160 -1.88 -21.13 6.17
CA ARG A 160 -1.92 -22.38 6.91
C ARG A 160 -0.70 -22.45 7.81
N GLY A 161 -0.91 -22.61 9.10
CA GLY A 161 0.19 -22.70 10.05
C GLY A 161 -0.25 -23.05 11.45
N LYS A 162 0.65 -23.69 12.15
CA LYS A 162 0.52 -23.98 13.59
C LYS A 162 1.78 -23.50 14.28
N TYR A 163 1.60 -22.92 15.44
CA TYR A 163 2.67 -22.58 16.35
C TYR A 163 2.25 -23.01 17.75
N GLU A 164 3.03 -23.92 18.34
CA GLU A 164 2.67 -24.62 19.56
C GLU A 164 1.27 -25.26 19.42
N ASP A 165 0.35 -25.00 20.34
CA ASP A 165 -1.01 -25.53 20.29
C ASP A 165 -1.99 -24.62 19.54
N GLN A 166 -1.54 -23.45 19.05
CA GLN A 166 -2.40 -22.49 18.36
C GLN A 166 -2.44 -22.74 16.85
N ASN A 167 -3.64 -22.70 16.29
CA ASN A 167 -3.87 -22.79 14.85
C ASN A 167 -4.10 -21.39 14.28
N PHE A 168 -3.31 -21.05 13.25
CA PHE A 168 -3.33 -19.78 12.55
C PHE A 168 -3.91 -19.86 11.14
N ASP A 169 -4.68 -20.90 10.88
CA ASP A 169 -5.33 -21.06 9.59
C ASP A 169 -6.32 -19.94 9.35
N SER A 170 -6.22 -19.33 8.19
CA SER A 170 -7.07 -18.22 7.81
C SER A 170 -7.23 -18.15 6.31
N ASP A 171 -8.46 -17.93 5.87
CA ASP A 171 -8.81 -17.63 4.49
C ASP A 171 -9.43 -16.24 4.43
N ASP A 172 -8.90 -15.38 3.57
CA ASP A 172 -9.37 -14.00 3.44
C ASP A 172 -9.44 -13.58 1.97
N THR A 173 -10.45 -12.82 1.63
CA THR A 173 -10.60 -12.22 0.31
C THR A 173 -10.59 -10.70 0.42
N ASN A 174 -9.56 -10.10 -0.15
CA ASN A 174 -9.33 -8.67 -0.13
C ASN A 174 -9.57 -8.06 -1.50
N TRP A 175 -10.17 -6.89 -1.53
CA TRP A 175 -10.26 -6.10 -2.73
C TRP A 175 -9.94 -4.62 -2.46
N SER A 176 -9.43 -3.95 -3.46
CA SER A 176 -9.23 -2.51 -3.42
C SER A 176 -9.41 -1.89 -4.81
N THR A 177 -9.82 -0.63 -4.82
CA THR A 177 -9.90 0.17 -6.03
C THR A 177 -9.24 1.52 -5.82
N ARG A 178 -8.61 2.02 -6.86
CA ARG A 178 -8.07 3.37 -6.96
C ARG A 178 -8.57 4.01 -8.22
N PHE A 179 -8.89 5.28 -8.15
CA PHE A 179 -9.18 6.07 -9.32
C PHE A 179 -8.59 7.45 -9.18
N ASN A 180 -8.09 7.97 -10.28
CA ASN A 180 -7.61 9.33 -10.35
C ASN A 180 -7.94 9.92 -11.71
N GLY A 181 -8.06 11.22 -11.75
CA GLY A 181 -8.36 11.89 -12.99
C GLY A 181 -7.87 13.32 -13.03
N PHE A 182 -7.65 13.76 -14.26
CA PHE A 182 -7.36 15.12 -14.61
C PHE A 182 -8.24 15.55 -15.78
N VAL A 183 -8.98 16.65 -15.59
CA VAL A 183 -9.88 17.20 -16.59
C VAL A 183 -9.60 18.69 -16.76
N ARG A 184 -9.28 19.11 -17.98
CA ARG A 184 -9.27 20.53 -18.36
C ARG A 184 -10.65 20.92 -18.84
N LEU A 185 -11.20 21.92 -18.21
CA LEU A 185 -12.49 22.49 -18.52
C LEU A 185 -12.35 23.80 -19.29
N PRO A 186 -13.39 24.29 -19.97
CA PRO A 186 -13.40 25.62 -20.57
C PRO A 186 -13.06 26.72 -19.55
N LYS A 187 -12.71 27.91 -20.04
CA LYS A 187 -12.41 29.10 -19.24
C LYS A 187 -11.24 28.90 -18.26
N GLU A 188 -10.22 28.10 -18.66
CA GLU A 188 -8.98 27.87 -17.88
C GLU A 188 -9.20 27.17 -16.53
N TYR A 189 -10.29 26.40 -16.37
CA TYR A 189 -10.47 25.54 -15.21
C TYR A 189 -9.78 24.18 -15.43
N SER A 190 -9.32 23.59 -14.34
CA SER A 190 -8.91 22.20 -14.31
C SER A 190 -9.39 21.53 -13.02
N LEU A 191 -9.76 20.27 -13.14
CA LEU A 191 -10.16 19.39 -12.05
C LEU A 191 -9.17 18.26 -11.94
N GLN A 192 -8.70 18.00 -10.72
CA GLN A 192 -7.96 16.80 -10.37
C GLN A 192 -8.69 16.10 -9.23
N PHE A 193 -8.74 14.78 -9.28
CA PHE A 193 -9.31 13.99 -8.20
C PHE A 193 -8.57 12.68 -8.05
N PHE A 194 -8.60 12.16 -6.84
CA PHE A 194 -8.05 10.88 -6.45
C PHE A 194 -8.98 10.22 -5.44
N GLY A 195 -9.24 8.95 -5.61
CA GLY A 195 -9.98 8.16 -4.66
C GLY A 195 -9.34 6.80 -4.46
N PHE A 196 -9.52 6.30 -3.26
CA PHE A 196 -9.09 4.97 -2.85
C PHE A 196 -10.17 4.35 -1.97
N VAL A 197 -10.50 3.09 -2.25
CA VAL A 197 -11.38 2.28 -1.42
C VAL A 197 -10.78 0.89 -1.31
N ARG A 198 -10.79 0.32 -0.12
CA ARG A 198 -10.52 -1.10 0.11
C ARG A 198 -11.66 -1.73 0.89
N GLY A 199 -11.93 -2.98 0.58
CA GLY A 199 -12.88 -3.81 1.30
C GLY A 199 -12.45 -4.10 2.74
N PRO A 200 -13.34 -4.71 3.53
CA PRO A 200 -12.96 -5.28 4.82
C PRO A 200 -11.96 -6.42 4.61
N SER A 201 -11.21 -6.76 5.63
CA SER A 201 -10.33 -7.91 5.65
C SER A 201 -10.34 -8.57 7.02
N GLU A 202 -10.21 -9.88 7.02
CA GLU A 202 -10.18 -10.68 8.23
C GLU A 202 -9.08 -11.75 8.13
N ASN A 203 -8.28 -11.88 9.17
CA ASN A 203 -7.32 -12.97 9.30
C ASN A 203 -7.48 -13.62 10.68
N ALA A 204 -6.67 -14.62 10.99
CA ALA A 204 -6.75 -15.35 12.25
C ALA A 204 -6.71 -14.47 13.51
N PHE A 205 -6.13 -13.26 13.41
CA PHE A 205 -5.88 -12.38 14.56
C PHE A 205 -6.58 -11.04 14.52
N SER A 206 -7.10 -10.63 13.36
CA SER A 206 -7.63 -9.29 13.22
C SER A 206 -8.70 -9.14 12.16
N LYS A 207 -9.62 -8.24 12.43
CA LYS A 207 -10.62 -7.73 11.48
C LYS A 207 -10.36 -6.26 11.21
N ARG A 208 -10.42 -5.88 9.96
CA ARG A 208 -10.35 -4.48 9.53
C ARG A 208 -11.60 -4.14 8.75
N LYS A 209 -12.23 -3.03 9.09
CA LYS A 209 -13.39 -2.54 8.34
C LYS A 209 -12.94 -1.94 6.99
N ALA A 210 -13.89 -1.84 6.08
CA ALA A 210 -13.69 -1.13 4.83
C ALA A 210 -13.19 0.30 5.10
N PHE A 211 -12.33 0.80 4.22
CA PHE A 211 -11.70 2.10 4.32
C PHE A 211 -11.67 2.76 2.95
N GLY A 212 -11.94 4.05 2.90
CA GLY A 212 -11.83 4.78 1.65
C GLY A 212 -11.88 6.29 1.84
N PHE A 213 -11.42 7.01 0.83
CA PHE A 213 -11.49 8.47 0.79
C PHE A 213 -11.47 8.99 -0.65
N VAL A 214 -11.95 10.21 -0.83
CA VAL A 214 -11.88 10.96 -2.07
C VAL A 214 -11.31 12.34 -1.78
N SER A 215 -10.31 12.73 -2.55
CA SER A 215 -9.63 14.03 -2.48
C SER A 215 -9.48 14.62 -3.87
N GLY A 216 -9.28 15.93 -3.95
CA GLY A 216 -9.07 16.56 -5.24
C GLY A 216 -8.78 18.05 -5.15
N ALA A 217 -8.70 18.69 -6.31
CA ALA A 217 -8.52 20.12 -6.44
C ALA A 217 -9.23 20.66 -7.68
N ILE A 218 -9.84 21.81 -7.54
CA ILE A 218 -10.31 22.65 -8.64
C ILE A 218 -9.36 23.82 -8.76
N GLN A 219 -8.82 24.04 -9.95
CA GLN A 219 -7.90 25.15 -10.21
C GLN A 219 -8.45 26.01 -11.34
N LYS A 220 -8.21 27.32 -11.24
CA LYS A 220 -8.49 28.29 -12.29
C LYS A 220 -7.27 29.15 -12.55
N SER A 221 -6.84 29.20 -13.80
CA SER A 221 -5.84 30.19 -14.23
C SER A 221 -6.51 31.54 -14.43
N ILE A 222 -5.91 32.57 -13.88
CA ILE A 222 -6.38 33.98 -13.92
C ILE A 222 -5.20 34.89 -14.29
N LEU A 223 -5.47 36.17 -14.51
CA LEU A 223 -4.44 37.19 -14.79
C LEU A 223 -3.53 36.77 -15.95
N ASP A 224 -4.14 36.47 -17.10
CA ASP A 224 -3.41 36.00 -18.31
C ASP A 224 -2.43 34.85 -18.01
N LYS A 225 -2.85 33.87 -17.19
CA LYS A 225 -2.08 32.70 -16.75
C LYS A 225 -0.91 33.00 -15.82
N LYS A 226 -0.78 34.23 -15.35
CA LYS A 226 0.21 34.59 -14.32
C LYS A 226 -0.26 34.24 -12.92
N GLY A 227 -1.57 34.20 -12.68
CA GLY A 227 -2.17 33.79 -11.43
C GLY A 227 -2.82 32.42 -11.52
N THR A 228 -2.85 31.68 -10.41
CA THR A 228 -3.61 30.43 -10.24
C THR A 228 -4.35 30.48 -8.93
N LEU A 229 -5.66 30.30 -8.98
CA LEU A 229 -6.50 30.06 -7.80
C LEU A 229 -6.80 28.57 -7.72
N SER A 230 -6.52 27.94 -6.58
CA SER A 230 -6.72 26.52 -6.35
C SER A 230 -7.52 26.29 -5.08
N LEU A 231 -8.62 25.57 -5.18
CA LEU A 231 -9.36 25.02 -4.05
C LEU A 231 -9.07 23.53 -3.97
N LYS A 232 -8.32 23.10 -2.96
CA LYS A 232 -8.01 21.71 -2.67
C LYS A 232 -8.93 21.20 -1.56
N PHE A 233 -9.43 19.99 -1.71
CA PHE A 233 -10.18 19.27 -0.69
C PHE A 233 -9.55 17.91 -0.43
N SER A 234 -9.46 17.54 0.83
CA SER A 234 -8.96 16.24 1.27
C SER A 234 -10.06 15.54 2.03
N ASP A 235 -10.27 14.24 1.74
CA ASP A 235 -11.33 13.42 2.36
C ASP A 235 -12.72 14.09 2.32
N LEU A 236 -13.18 14.38 1.10
CA LEU A 236 -14.44 15.13 0.84
C LEU A 236 -15.66 14.58 1.59
N PHE A 237 -15.73 13.28 1.79
CA PHE A 237 -16.86 12.58 2.41
C PHE A 237 -16.62 12.23 3.89
N ASN A 238 -15.49 12.64 4.47
CA ASN A 238 -15.11 12.32 5.85
C ASN A 238 -15.10 10.81 6.15
N THR A 239 -14.57 10.04 5.23
CA THR A 239 -14.57 8.57 5.28
C THR A 239 -13.20 7.96 5.58
N SER A 240 -12.16 8.78 5.73
CA SER A 240 -10.78 8.35 6.00
C SER A 240 -10.59 7.91 7.47
N GLN A 241 -11.40 6.95 7.90
CA GLN A 241 -11.32 6.36 9.24
C GLN A 241 -10.85 4.92 9.14
N TRP A 242 -9.77 4.60 9.83
CA TRP A 242 -9.37 3.22 10.00
C TRP A 242 -9.98 2.66 11.29
N ARG A 243 -10.45 1.42 11.21
CA ARG A 243 -10.99 0.66 12.35
C ARG A 243 -10.47 -0.75 12.25
N TYR A 244 -9.93 -1.25 13.35
CA TYR A 244 -9.47 -2.62 13.44
C TYR A 244 -9.89 -3.23 14.77
N GLU A 245 -10.01 -4.52 14.78
CA GLU A 245 -10.17 -5.36 15.95
C GLU A 245 -9.07 -6.42 15.89
N ALA A 246 -8.36 -6.61 16.97
CA ALA A 246 -7.38 -7.68 17.12
C ALA A 246 -7.84 -8.59 18.27
N PHE A 247 -7.75 -9.89 18.06
CA PHE A 247 -8.21 -10.88 19.01
C PHE A 247 -7.23 -12.06 19.02
N GLN A 248 -6.99 -12.56 20.20
CA GLN A 248 -6.32 -13.81 20.51
C GLN A 248 -7.02 -14.41 21.73
N ASP A 249 -6.69 -15.63 22.07
CA ASP A 249 -7.36 -16.34 23.18
C ASP A 249 -7.27 -15.57 24.51
N SER A 250 -6.20 -14.82 24.70
CA SER A 250 -5.92 -14.08 25.95
C SER A 250 -6.33 -12.60 25.91
N PHE A 251 -6.59 -12.00 24.74
CA PHE A 251 -6.94 -10.58 24.67
C PHE A 251 -7.82 -10.20 23.48
N TYR A 252 -8.59 -9.14 23.68
CA TYR A 252 -9.31 -8.41 22.64
C TYR A 252 -8.91 -6.95 22.63
N ARG A 253 -8.56 -6.43 21.46
CA ARG A 253 -8.19 -5.03 21.27
C ARG A 253 -8.96 -4.42 20.11
N LYS A 254 -9.61 -3.29 20.35
CA LYS A 254 -10.27 -2.49 19.32
C LYS A 254 -9.57 -1.14 19.19
N GLY A 255 -9.36 -0.70 17.97
CA GLY A 255 -8.79 0.59 17.69
C GLY A 255 -9.48 1.27 16.51
N GLU A 256 -9.63 2.59 16.62
CA GLU A 256 -10.08 3.43 15.54
C GLU A 256 -9.30 4.74 15.52
N GLY A 257 -9.19 5.34 14.37
CA GLY A 257 -8.52 6.62 14.23
C GLY A 257 -8.68 7.21 12.84
N ARG A 258 -8.22 8.45 12.70
CA ARG A 258 -8.18 9.18 11.44
C ARG A 258 -6.75 9.63 11.16
N TRP A 259 -6.35 9.56 9.91
CA TRP A 259 -5.07 10.09 9.49
C TRP A 259 -5.09 11.62 9.42
N ARG A 260 -6.22 12.17 8.96
CA ARG A 260 -6.45 13.61 8.84
C ARG A 260 -7.95 13.89 8.91
N GLU A 261 -8.29 15.04 9.45
CA GLU A 261 -9.63 15.62 9.33
C GLU A 261 -9.86 16.11 7.90
N PRO A 262 -11.11 16.16 7.43
CA PRO A 262 -11.44 16.81 6.17
C PRO A 262 -10.86 18.23 6.12
N THR A 263 -10.13 18.53 5.05
CA THR A 263 -9.42 19.81 4.94
C THR A 263 -9.73 20.46 3.61
N TYR A 264 -10.04 21.74 3.66
CA TYR A 264 -10.24 22.60 2.49
C TYR A 264 -9.19 23.71 2.50
N VAL A 265 -8.41 23.79 1.40
CA VAL A 265 -7.33 24.77 1.30
C VAL A 265 -7.54 25.62 0.05
N LEU A 266 -7.72 26.92 0.24
CA LEU A 266 -7.72 27.89 -0.86
C LEU A 266 -6.32 28.46 -1.00
N THR A 267 -5.74 28.35 -2.19
CA THR A 267 -4.40 28.83 -2.50
C THR A 267 -4.46 29.78 -3.68
N PHE A 268 -3.82 30.92 -3.55
CA PHE A 268 -3.54 31.83 -4.64
C PHE A 268 -2.03 31.86 -4.90
N SER A 269 -1.65 31.60 -6.13
CA SER A 269 -0.26 31.67 -6.58
C SER A 269 -0.12 32.70 -7.69
N TYR A 270 0.84 33.57 -7.59
CA TYR A 270 1.14 34.56 -8.63
C TYR A 270 2.60 34.48 -9.08
N ARG A 271 2.81 34.48 -10.39
CA ARG A 271 4.12 34.38 -11.02
C ARG A 271 4.59 35.78 -11.45
N PHE A 272 5.51 36.37 -10.68
CA PHE A 272 5.99 37.74 -10.92
C PHE A 272 6.90 37.87 -12.13
N ASN A 273 7.66 36.84 -12.44
CA ASN A 273 8.65 36.87 -13.51
C ASN A 273 8.47 35.68 -14.43
N ASP A 274 7.88 35.92 -15.60
CA ASP A 274 7.74 34.93 -16.66
C ASP A 274 8.97 35.02 -17.60
N ASN A 275 10.15 34.81 -17.02
CA ASN A 275 11.32 34.59 -17.88
C ASN A 275 11.00 33.34 -18.66
N LYS A 276 10.61 33.52 -19.91
CA LYS A 276 10.61 32.48 -20.94
C LYS A 276 12.04 31.94 -21.04
N TYR A 277 12.40 31.04 -20.12
CA TYR A 277 13.53 30.18 -20.34
C TYR A 277 13.19 29.43 -21.64
N LYS A 278 13.69 29.96 -22.77
CA LYS A 278 13.84 29.19 -24.00
C LYS A 278 14.60 27.95 -23.55
N GLN A 279 13.87 26.86 -23.34
CA GLN A 279 14.49 25.55 -23.25
C GLN A 279 15.24 25.38 -24.58
N ARG A 280 16.47 25.81 -24.58
CA ARG A 280 17.45 25.42 -25.61
C ARG A 280 17.38 23.90 -25.57
N ARG A 281 16.67 23.31 -26.53
CA ARG A 281 16.81 21.90 -26.85
C ARG A 281 18.30 21.68 -27.08
N LYS A 282 19.01 21.31 -26.01
CA LYS A 282 20.28 20.63 -26.15
C LYS A 282 19.93 19.34 -26.85
N ASN A 283 20.27 19.25 -28.13
CA ASN A 283 20.43 17.97 -28.79
C ASN A 283 21.58 17.26 -28.08
N VAL A 284 21.23 16.57 -27.00
CA VAL A 284 22.12 15.60 -26.38
C VAL A 284 22.10 14.42 -27.34
N ARG A 285 23.12 14.35 -28.21
CA ARG A 285 23.50 13.08 -28.82
C ARG A 285 23.65 12.09 -27.69
N ARG A 286 22.76 11.12 -27.65
CA ARG A 286 22.91 9.96 -26.79
C ARG A 286 24.13 9.19 -27.28
N ASP A 287 25.25 9.43 -26.62
CA ASP A 287 26.31 8.44 -26.56
C ASP A 287 25.81 7.25 -25.79
N ARG A 288 25.78 6.09 -26.44
CA ARG A 288 25.53 4.81 -25.82
C ARG A 288 26.69 4.53 -24.85
N GLY A 289 26.42 4.64 -23.59
CA GLY A 289 27.24 4.17 -22.47
C GLY A 289 26.35 3.48 -21.47
N ASP A 290 26.52 2.21 -21.42
CA ASP A 290 26.01 1.21 -20.50
C ASP A 290 26.15 1.64 -19.03
N SER A 291 25.06 1.68 -18.25
CA SER A 291 25.08 1.35 -16.81
C SER A 291 23.67 1.35 -16.21
N ASP A 292 23.28 0.19 -15.86
CA ASP A 292 22.33 -0.32 -14.89
C ASP A 292 22.20 0.54 -13.60
N GLN A 293 20.97 0.98 -13.27
CA GLN A 293 20.46 1.01 -11.89
C GLN A 293 18.98 1.44 -11.85
N GLY A 294 18.15 0.50 -11.35
CA GLY A 294 16.77 0.74 -11.03
C GLY A 294 16.60 1.70 -9.86
N GLY A 295 15.67 2.61 -9.99
CA GLY A 295 15.16 3.47 -8.94
C GLY A 295 13.69 3.74 -9.20
N GLY A 296 12.85 3.20 -8.34
CA GLY A 296 11.41 3.45 -8.36
C GLY A 296 11.12 4.88 -7.94
N ASP A 297 10.43 5.61 -8.80
CA ASP A 297 9.90 6.94 -8.49
C ASP A 297 8.67 6.82 -7.58
N GLU A 298 8.84 7.15 -6.32
CA GLU A 298 7.73 7.49 -5.44
C GLU A 298 7.24 8.91 -5.76
N PRO A 299 5.93 9.16 -5.82
CA PRO A 299 5.41 10.51 -6.00
C PRO A 299 5.67 11.34 -4.74
N ILE A 300 6.47 12.37 -4.88
CA ILE A 300 6.78 13.34 -3.83
C ILE A 300 5.55 14.21 -3.57
N PHE A 301 4.83 13.92 -2.51
CA PHE A 301 3.97 14.89 -1.86
C PHE A 301 4.78 15.54 -0.72
N ASN A 302 5.48 16.59 -1.00
CA ASN A 302 6.02 17.45 0.04
C ASN A 302 5.03 18.56 0.37
N ASN A 303 4.74 18.65 1.66
CA ASN A 303 4.14 19.68 2.54
C ASN A 303 3.29 20.79 1.94
#